data_3584907864d47080c9473fd141fea874
#
_entry.id   3584907864d47080c9473fd141fea874
#
_cell.length_a   1.000
_cell.length_b   1.000
_cell.length_c   1.000
_cell.angle_alpha   90.00
_cell.angle_beta   90.00
_cell.angle_gamma   90.00
#
_symmetry.space_group_name_H-M   'P 1'
#
loop_
_entity.id
_entity.type
_entity.pdbx_description
1 polymer ?
#
loop_
_entity_poly.entity_id
_entity_poly.type
_entity_poly.pdbx_seq_one_letter_code
_entity_poly.pdbx_strand_id
1 'polypeptide(L)'
;MNFMTREVTGMAEIDGEQYAARKLGCEISADPLNPLDPIKKVCKSHHPDEDLSILDRAYRRAVIQHSAQRRKSGEPYIIHPLAVSQILADLGMGPIVVAAGLLHDTVEDTDYTLDQCRAEFGDTVAGLVDGVTKLSQLEVGDSAQAETIRKLVVAMSRDVRTLVVKLADRVHNARTWRYVKTTSAQKKARETLDVYAPLANRLGMNAIKTELEELSFKVLYPKIYNEIVVLVARRAGQRDVYLKQILAEINEDLDEQNIKAYVTGRPKDYFSIYQKMIVRGHDFANIYDLVGVRIIVDTIQDCYAALGAVHARWNPVPGRFKDYIAMPKLNMYQSLHTTVVGPGGKPVEIQIRTWDMHRRAEFGIAAHWKYKENGQAGRALSSPDKSDRKRDENNQELSEVDNLKWIQQLADWTSETPDSNEFLGSLKEDLGSSEVYVFTPKGKIVSLPAHATPVDFAYAVHTEVGHRTMGARVNGRLVPLDTTLDNGDTVEILTSKSDTAGPSRDWLSFVKSPKARNKIRQWFSKERRTEAIEEGRDELTRAMRKRNLPVNTLLTPEALVGVADDLNFPNADAVFAAIGDGQDSTCLLYT
;
A
#
# COMPACT_ATOMS: atom_id res chain seq x y z
N MET A 1 25.79 -31.65 8.39
CA MET A 1 26.89 -31.16 9.22
C MET A 1 26.36 -29.97 9.96
N ASN A 2 26.18 -30.18 11.29
CA ASN A 2 25.54 -29.25 12.22
C ASN A 2 26.37 -27.96 12.34
N PHE A 3 25.76 -26.82 12.00
CA PHE A 3 26.27 -25.55 12.47
C PHE A 3 25.78 -25.36 13.90
N MET A 4 26.74 -25.27 14.82
CA MET A 4 26.51 -24.99 16.23
C MET A 4 25.75 -23.67 16.39
N THR A 5 24.51 -23.80 16.80
CA THR A 5 23.73 -22.72 17.39
C THR A 5 24.34 -22.43 18.76
N ARG A 6 24.93 -21.23 18.93
CA ARG A 6 25.15 -20.68 20.26
C ARG A 6 23.78 -20.40 20.87
N GLU A 7 23.48 -21.10 21.93
CA GLU A 7 22.33 -20.81 22.79
C GLU A 7 22.49 -19.40 23.37
N VAL A 8 21.65 -18.45 22.90
CA VAL A 8 21.51 -17.14 23.51
C VAL A 8 20.18 -17.15 24.26
N THR A 9 20.32 -17.04 25.57
CA THR A 9 19.20 -17.03 26.52
C THR A 9 18.45 -15.71 26.47
N GLY A 10 17.27 -15.72 25.84
CA GLY A 10 16.30 -14.61 25.86
C GLY A 10 15.08 -14.93 25.00
N MET A 11 13.89 -15.00 25.57
CA MET A 11 12.63 -15.36 24.87
C MET A 11 12.27 -14.47 23.67
N ALA A 12 12.92 -13.33 23.48
CA ALA A 12 12.71 -12.44 22.34
C ALA A 12 13.57 -12.80 21.11
N GLU A 13 14.68 -13.54 21.28
CA GLU A 13 15.64 -13.84 20.20
C GLU A 13 15.22 -15.06 19.35
N ILE A 14 14.46 -15.99 19.91
CA ILE A 14 13.99 -17.19 19.20
C ILE A 14 12.99 -16.83 18.10
N ASP A 15 12.19 -15.78 18.29
CA ASP A 15 11.18 -15.31 17.32
C ASP A 15 11.79 -14.70 16.05
N GLY A 16 12.91 -13.99 16.14
CA GLY A 16 13.50 -13.24 15.02
C GLY A 16 14.18 -14.14 13.97
N GLU A 17 14.94 -15.14 14.40
CA GLU A 17 15.66 -16.04 13.49
C GLU A 17 14.72 -16.98 12.72
N GLN A 18 13.67 -17.48 13.38
CA GLN A 18 12.66 -18.32 12.73
C GLN A 18 11.82 -17.54 11.71
N TYR A 19 11.54 -16.25 11.95
CA TYR A 19 10.78 -15.41 11.04
C TYR A 19 11.57 -14.99 9.79
N ALA A 20 12.87 -14.76 9.88
CA ALA A 20 13.70 -14.29 8.78
C ALA A 20 13.84 -15.29 7.62
N ALA A 21 13.59 -16.58 7.88
CA ALA A 21 13.76 -17.67 6.91
C ALA A 21 12.45 -18.36 6.49
N ARG A 22 11.32 -18.03 7.13
CA ARG A 22 10.07 -18.78 6.97
C ARG A 22 9.20 -18.17 5.86
N LYS A 23 8.76 -19.01 4.93
CA LYS A 23 7.78 -18.64 3.92
C LYS A 23 6.38 -18.60 4.55
N LEU A 24 5.65 -17.48 4.40
CA LEU A 24 4.32 -17.30 4.96
C LEU A 24 3.36 -18.44 4.58
N GLY A 25 2.61 -18.98 5.54
CA GLY A 25 1.56 -19.97 5.30
C GLY A 25 2.03 -21.32 4.78
N CYS A 26 3.27 -21.75 5.06
CA CYS A 26 3.82 -23.03 4.59
C CYS A 26 3.67 -24.17 5.59
N GLU A 27 3.36 -23.90 6.86
CA GLU A 27 3.06 -24.94 7.84
C GLU A 27 1.58 -25.32 7.77
N ILE A 28 1.28 -26.40 7.09
CA ILE A 28 -0.01 -27.08 7.19
C ILE A 28 0.17 -28.18 8.21
N SER A 29 -0.81 -28.37 9.09
CA SER A 29 -0.77 -29.45 10.07
C SER A 29 -0.58 -30.79 9.37
N ALA A 30 0.40 -31.55 9.81
CA ALA A 30 0.58 -32.94 9.39
C ALA A 30 -0.46 -33.87 10.05
N ASP A 31 -1.15 -33.38 11.10
CA ASP A 31 -2.21 -34.11 11.81
C ASP A 31 -3.59 -33.68 11.26
N PRO A 32 -4.30 -34.56 10.52
CA PRO A 32 -5.64 -34.29 10.01
C PRO A 32 -6.67 -34.08 11.14
N LEU A 33 -6.40 -34.52 12.36
CA LEU A 33 -7.31 -34.39 13.51
C LEU A 33 -7.20 -32.99 14.14
N ASN A 34 -6.04 -32.34 13.98
CA ASN A 34 -5.77 -31.01 14.56
C ASN A 34 -5.22 -30.01 13.53
N PRO A 35 -6.00 -29.68 12.48
CA PRO A 35 -5.53 -28.83 11.39
C PRO A 35 -5.28 -27.38 11.79
N LEU A 36 -5.80 -26.93 12.95
CA LEU A 36 -5.60 -25.57 13.49
C LEU A 36 -4.34 -25.43 14.34
N ASP A 37 -3.65 -26.50 14.70
CA ASP A 37 -2.53 -26.43 15.64
C ASP A 37 -1.41 -25.49 15.20
N PRO A 38 -0.95 -25.48 13.94
CA PRO A 38 0.06 -24.52 13.50
C PRO A 38 -0.43 -23.07 13.62
N ILE A 39 -1.68 -22.80 13.26
CA ILE A 39 -2.30 -21.48 13.34
C ILE A 39 -2.36 -21.03 14.80
N LYS A 40 -2.88 -21.88 15.70
CA LYS A 40 -2.99 -21.59 17.13
C LYS A 40 -1.64 -21.37 17.77
N LYS A 41 -0.63 -22.19 17.43
CA LYS A 41 0.73 -22.04 17.93
C LYS A 41 1.31 -20.67 17.57
N VAL A 42 1.14 -20.24 16.32
CA VAL A 42 1.61 -18.95 15.87
C VAL A 42 0.81 -17.80 16.50
N CYS A 43 -0.53 -17.90 16.54
CA CYS A 43 -1.36 -16.92 17.23
C CYS A 43 -0.96 -16.78 18.71
N LYS A 44 -0.73 -17.89 19.41
CA LYS A 44 -0.34 -17.86 20.83
C LYS A 44 1.03 -17.24 21.06
N SER A 45 1.98 -17.39 20.12
CA SER A 45 3.29 -16.72 20.22
C SER A 45 3.19 -15.20 20.02
N HIS A 46 2.24 -14.71 19.22
CA HIS A 46 2.02 -13.30 18.99
C HIS A 46 1.07 -12.65 20.00
N HIS A 47 0.05 -13.39 20.44
CA HIS A 47 -1.05 -12.94 21.30
C HIS A 47 -1.23 -13.93 22.47
N PRO A 48 -0.29 -13.95 23.45
CA PRO A 48 -0.27 -14.95 24.52
C PRO A 48 -1.50 -14.91 25.43
N ASP A 49 -2.12 -13.74 25.60
CA ASP A 49 -3.21 -13.51 26.53
C ASP A 49 -4.60 -13.62 25.88
N GLU A 50 -4.69 -13.79 24.55
CA GLU A 50 -5.96 -13.83 23.84
C GLU A 50 -6.61 -15.22 23.82
N ASP A 51 -7.96 -15.22 23.84
CA ASP A 51 -8.76 -16.44 23.69
C ASP A 51 -8.81 -16.88 22.22
N LEU A 52 -8.31 -18.09 21.97
CA LEU A 52 -8.28 -18.70 20.63
C LEU A 52 -9.52 -19.55 20.32
N SER A 53 -10.51 -19.64 21.21
CA SER A 53 -11.73 -20.45 21.03
C SER A 53 -12.56 -20.04 19.81
N ILE A 54 -12.46 -18.76 19.43
CA ILE A 54 -13.09 -18.23 18.21
C ILE A 54 -12.59 -18.95 16.94
N LEU A 55 -11.32 -19.37 16.90
CA LEU A 55 -10.75 -20.08 15.76
C LEU A 55 -11.37 -21.47 15.60
N ASP A 56 -11.63 -22.18 16.70
CA ASP A 56 -12.30 -23.48 16.66
C ASP A 56 -13.74 -23.37 16.13
N ARG A 57 -14.46 -22.35 16.57
CA ARG A 57 -15.83 -22.09 16.10
C ARG A 57 -15.84 -21.74 14.61
N ALA A 58 -14.96 -20.82 14.20
CA ALA A 58 -14.84 -20.40 12.81
C ALA A 58 -14.46 -21.55 11.88
N TYR A 59 -13.49 -22.38 12.29
CA TYR A 59 -13.09 -23.56 11.54
C TYR A 59 -14.25 -24.57 11.36
N ARG A 60 -14.95 -24.93 12.46
CA ARG A 60 -16.09 -25.84 12.40
C ARG A 60 -17.16 -25.31 11.44
N ARG A 61 -17.46 -24.01 11.51
CA ARG A 61 -18.42 -23.37 10.60
C ARG A 61 -17.95 -23.45 9.14
N ALA A 62 -16.70 -23.12 8.86
CA ALA A 62 -16.12 -23.19 7.51
C ALA A 62 -16.14 -24.63 6.95
N VAL A 63 -15.78 -25.64 7.76
CA VAL A 63 -15.84 -27.05 7.35
C VAL A 63 -17.27 -27.48 6.98
N ILE A 64 -18.28 -27.11 7.77
CA ILE A 64 -19.68 -27.42 7.49
C ILE A 64 -20.10 -26.78 6.17
N GLN A 65 -19.82 -25.50 5.99
CA GLN A 65 -20.26 -24.74 4.83
C GLN A 65 -19.59 -25.22 3.53
N HIS A 66 -18.28 -25.53 3.57
CA HIS A 66 -17.52 -25.98 2.40
C HIS A 66 -17.45 -27.51 2.24
N SER A 67 -18.25 -28.28 2.98
CA SER A 67 -18.17 -29.76 3.02
C SER A 67 -18.29 -30.44 1.66
N ALA A 68 -19.14 -29.92 0.77
CA ALA A 68 -19.37 -30.45 -0.58
C ALA A 68 -18.44 -29.83 -1.65
N GLN A 69 -17.67 -28.81 -1.31
CA GLN A 69 -16.88 -28.06 -2.28
C GLN A 69 -15.44 -28.60 -2.40
N ARG A 70 -14.90 -28.52 -3.62
CA ARG A 70 -13.51 -28.88 -3.93
C ARG A 70 -12.82 -27.79 -4.74
N ARG A 71 -11.53 -27.63 -4.51
CA ARG A 71 -10.66 -26.77 -5.30
C ARG A 71 -10.43 -27.36 -6.70
N LYS A 72 -9.97 -26.53 -7.66
CA LYS A 72 -9.56 -27.00 -9.01
C LYS A 72 -8.40 -27.99 -8.98
N SER A 73 -7.64 -28.03 -7.88
CA SER A 73 -6.61 -29.06 -7.60
C SER A 73 -7.19 -30.41 -7.22
N GLY A 74 -8.51 -30.52 -6.94
CA GLY A 74 -9.18 -31.72 -6.43
C GLY A 74 -9.24 -31.83 -4.93
N GLU A 75 -8.50 -31.01 -4.18
CA GLU A 75 -8.46 -30.99 -2.71
C GLU A 75 -9.77 -30.46 -2.10
N PRO A 76 -10.13 -30.82 -0.85
CA PRO A 76 -11.23 -30.20 -0.12
C PRO A 76 -11.05 -28.68 -0.04
N TYR A 77 -12.15 -27.92 -0.19
CA TYR A 77 -12.09 -26.44 -0.24
C TYR A 77 -11.52 -25.84 1.04
N ILE A 78 -11.77 -26.44 2.21
CA ILE A 78 -11.33 -25.97 3.52
C ILE A 78 -9.81 -25.73 3.63
N ILE A 79 -8.98 -26.36 2.78
CA ILE A 79 -7.53 -26.14 2.73
C ILE A 79 -7.21 -24.69 2.38
N HIS A 80 -8.06 -24.03 1.59
CA HIS A 80 -7.87 -22.64 1.23
C HIS A 80 -8.06 -21.68 2.42
N PRO A 81 -9.19 -21.66 3.13
CA PRO A 81 -9.34 -20.87 4.34
C PRO A 81 -8.28 -21.14 5.40
N LEU A 82 -7.87 -22.40 5.58
CA LEU A 82 -6.77 -22.74 6.50
C LEU A 82 -5.46 -22.08 6.08
N ALA A 83 -5.09 -22.14 4.79
CA ALA A 83 -3.85 -21.54 4.31
C ALA A 83 -3.90 -20.00 4.39
N VAL A 84 -5.03 -19.37 4.08
CA VAL A 84 -5.23 -17.93 4.25
C VAL A 84 -5.06 -17.52 5.72
N SER A 85 -5.69 -18.27 6.63
CA SER A 85 -5.59 -18.02 8.07
C SER A 85 -4.19 -18.26 8.62
N GLN A 86 -3.44 -19.22 8.09
CA GLN A 86 -2.03 -19.41 8.46
C GLN A 86 -1.19 -18.21 7.99
N ILE A 87 -1.39 -17.70 6.79
CA ILE A 87 -0.71 -16.48 6.31
C ILE A 87 -1.01 -15.31 7.25
N LEU A 88 -2.28 -15.12 7.64
CA LEU A 88 -2.68 -14.05 8.57
C LEU A 88 -2.04 -14.20 9.95
N ALA A 89 -1.97 -15.42 10.48
CA ALA A 89 -1.31 -15.71 11.74
C ALA A 89 0.21 -15.43 11.65
N ASP A 90 0.86 -15.85 10.56
CA ASP A 90 2.28 -15.59 10.32
C ASP A 90 2.60 -14.08 10.18
N LEU A 91 1.62 -13.29 9.71
CA LEU A 91 1.71 -11.82 9.69
C LEU A 91 1.52 -11.19 11.09
N GLY A 92 1.21 -11.99 12.10
CA GLY A 92 0.98 -11.54 13.48
C GLY A 92 -0.40 -10.92 13.70
N MET A 93 -1.38 -11.22 12.84
CA MET A 93 -2.77 -10.74 13.01
C MET A 93 -3.45 -11.46 14.18
N GLY A 94 -4.30 -10.71 14.91
CA GLY A 94 -5.06 -11.24 16.06
C GLY A 94 -6.14 -12.27 15.68
N PRO A 95 -6.64 -13.04 16.64
CA PRO A 95 -7.58 -14.14 16.43
C PRO A 95 -8.85 -13.75 15.68
N ILE A 96 -9.33 -12.51 15.81
CA ILE A 96 -10.49 -11.97 15.10
C ILE A 96 -10.25 -11.95 13.58
N VAL A 97 -9.09 -11.46 13.14
CA VAL A 97 -8.74 -11.37 11.72
C VAL A 97 -8.46 -12.76 11.14
N VAL A 98 -7.81 -13.63 11.93
CA VAL A 98 -7.56 -15.03 11.55
C VAL A 98 -8.87 -15.80 11.41
N ALA A 99 -9.85 -15.58 12.30
CA ALA A 99 -11.19 -16.14 12.20
C ALA A 99 -11.94 -15.63 10.95
N ALA A 100 -11.82 -14.33 10.64
CA ALA A 100 -12.35 -13.78 9.39
C ALA A 100 -11.71 -14.44 8.16
N GLY A 101 -10.41 -14.78 8.22
CA GLY A 101 -9.73 -15.56 7.18
C GLY A 101 -10.28 -16.98 7.02
N LEU A 102 -10.71 -17.66 8.10
CA LEU A 102 -11.38 -18.96 8.02
C LEU A 102 -12.78 -18.86 7.37
N LEU A 103 -13.45 -17.71 7.52
CA LEU A 103 -14.85 -17.51 7.12
C LEU A 103 -15.02 -16.71 5.82
N HIS A 104 -13.94 -16.17 5.22
CA HIS A 104 -14.01 -15.14 4.19
C HIS A 104 -14.83 -15.52 2.94
N ASP A 105 -14.80 -16.79 2.55
CA ASP A 105 -15.54 -17.31 1.39
C ASP A 105 -16.91 -17.93 1.77
N THR A 106 -17.22 -18.11 3.08
CA THR A 106 -18.45 -18.81 3.50
C THR A 106 -19.72 -18.06 3.10
N VAL A 107 -19.71 -16.72 3.21
CA VAL A 107 -20.88 -15.88 2.85
C VAL A 107 -21.02 -15.73 1.33
N GLU A 108 -19.92 -15.81 0.59
CA GLU A 108 -19.92 -15.68 -0.87
C GLU A 108 -20.32 -16.98 -1.57
N ASP A 109 -19.73 -18.09 -1.14
CA ASP A 109 -19.78 -19.36 -1.87
C ASP A 109 -20.79 -20.37 -1.30
N THR A 110 -21.55 -20.02 -0.24
CA THR A 110 -22.51 -20.92 0.42
C THR A 110 -23.79 -20.19 0.84
N ASP A 111 -24.75 -20.93 1.38
CA ASP A 111 -26.03 -20.39 1.90
C ASP A 111 -25.88 -19.69 3.27
N TYR A 112 -24.67 -19.56 3.81
CA TYR A 112 -24.41 -18.88 5.08
C TYR A 112 -24.50 -17.37 4.93
N THR A 113 -25.44 -16.75 5.67
CA THR A 113 -25.71 -15.33 5.52
C THR A 113 -24.81 -14.45 6.42
N LEU A 114 -24.63 -13.20 6.02
CA LEU A 114 -23.89 -12.21 6.82
C LEU A 114 -24.52 -11.98 8.20
N ASP A 115 -25.85 -12.05 8.31
CA ASP A 115 -26.56 -11.89 9.59
C ASP A 115 -26.31 -13.07 10.52
N GLN A 116 -26.22 -14.28 9.98
CA GLN A 116 -25.79 -15.46 10.74
C GLN A 116 -24.35 -15.34 11.21
N CYS A 117 -23.45 -14.84 10.34
CA CYS A 117 -22.07 -14.58 10.70
C CYS A 117 -21.97 -13.54 11.83
N ARG A 118 -22.76 -12.47 11.74
CA ARG A 118 -22.83 -11.43 12.77
C ARG A 118 -23.34 -11.96 14.11
N ALA A 119 -24.38 -12.77 14.10
CA ALA A 119 -24.95 -13.37 15.30
C ALA A 119 -23.97 -14.34 15.99
N GLU A 120 -23.17 -15.08 15.21
CA GLU A 120 -22.27 -16.13 15.74
C GLU A 120 -20.88 -15.59 16.12
N PHE A 121 -20.34 -14.62 15.37
CA PHE A 121 -18.94 -14.14 15.51
C PHE A 121 -18.81 -12.64 15.83
N GLY A 122 -19.91 -11.90 15.87
CA GLY A 122 -19.95 -10.48 16.17
C GLY A 122 -19.71 -9.56 14.96
N ASP A 123 -19.92 -8.25 15.18
CA ASP A 123 -19.90 -7.23 14.13
C ASP A 123 -18.54 -7.10 13.44
N THR A 124 -17.45 -7.23 14.19
CA THR A 124 -16.09 -7.06 13.65
C THR A 124 -15.76 -8.16 12.63
N VAL A 125 -15.98 -9.42 12.97
CA VAL A 125 -15.72 -10.54 12.04
C VAL A 125 -16.65 -10.44 10.83
N ALA A 126 -17.95 -10.20 11.05
CA ALA A 126 -18.93 -10.05 9.98
C ALA A 126 -18.59 -8.87 9.05
N GLY A 127 -18.12 -7.75 9.61
CA GLY A 127 -17.68 -6.59 8.83
C GLY A 127 -16.47 -6.88 7.95
N LEU A 128 -15.49 -7.63 8.46
CA LEU A 128 -14.31 -8.04 7.68
C LEU A 128 -14.71 -9.02 6.55
N VAL A 129 -15.57 -10.01 6.84
CA VAL A 129 -16.07 -10.96 5.84
C VAL A 129 -16.89 -10.23 4.77
N ASP A 130 -17.82 -9.35 5.14
CA ASP A 130 -18.61 -8.53 4.20
C ASP A 130 -17.70 -7.67 3.29
N GLY A 131 -16.67 -7.05 3.87
CA GLY A 131 -15.70 -6.28 3.13
C GLY A 131 -14.96 -7.11 2.07
N VAL A 132 -14.56 -8.33 2.39
CA VAL A 132 -13.89 -9.24 1.44
C VAL A 132 -14.86 -9.75 0.38
N THR A 133 -16.08 -10.17 0.76
CA THR A 133 -17.13 -10.71 -0.13
C THR A 133 -17.58 -9.69 -1.20
N LYS A 134 -17.82 -8.43 -0.81
CA LYS A 134 -18.20 -7.34 -1.75
C LYS A 134 -17.16 -7.08 -2.84
N LEU A 135 -15.92 -7.53 -2.62
CA LEU A 135 -14.82 -7.41 -3.57
C LEU A 135 -14.82 -8.51 -4.65
N SER A 136 -15.51 -9.62 -4.41
CA SER A 136 -15.49 -10.81 -5.29
C SER A 136 -16.68 -10.87 -6.24
N GLN A 137 -17.80 -10.21 -5.93
CA GLN A 137 -19.11 -10.35 -6.61
C GLN A 137 -19.24 -9.62 -7.95
N LEU A 138 -18.17 -9.29 -8.67
CA LEU A 138 -18.31 -8.53 -9.91
C LEU A 138 -18.10 -9.36 -11.17
N GLU A 139 -19.02 -9.13 -12.10
CA GLU A 139 -19.15 -9.80 -13.40
C GLU A 139 -17.95 -9.56 -14.34
N VAL A 140 -17.87 -10.35 -15.40
CA VAL A 140 -16.77 -10.43 -16.37
C VAL A 140 -16.74 -9.22 -17.31
N GLY A 141 -15.67 -8.40 -17.22
CA GLY A 141 -15.40 -7.27 -18.14
C GLY A 141 -14.26 -6.37 -17.63
N ASP A 142 -13.73 -5.51 -18.48
CA ASP A 142 -12.65 -4.60 -18.07
C ASP A 142 -13.15 -3.50 -17.10
N SER A 143 -14.41 -3.08 -17.22
CA SER A 143 -15.05 -2.18 -16.25
C SER A 143 -15.33 -2.85 -14.90
N ALA A 144 -15.54 -4.18 -14.86
CA ALA A 144 -15.73 -4.94 -13.63
C ALA A 144 -14.48 -4.97 -12.75
N GLN A 145 -13.29 -5.03 -13.36
CA GLN A 145 -12.01 -4.95 -12.62
C GLN A 145 -11.84 -3.60 -11.92
N ALA A 146 -12.12 -2.52 -12.63
CA ALA A 146 -12.02 -1.17 -12.10
C ALA A 146 -12.99 -0.95 -10.93
N GLU A 147 -14.23 -1.45 -11.05
CA GLU A 147 -15.24 -1.37 -10.00
C GLU A 147 -14.88 -2.23 -8.78
N THR A 148 -14.29 -3.42 -8.98
CA THR A 148 -13.78 -4.25 -7.88
C THR A 148 -12.74 -3.50 -7.06
N ILE A 149 -11.79 -2.84 -7.72
CA ILE A 149 -10.73 -2.09 -7.05
C ILE A 149 -11.28 -0.85 -6.37
N ARG A 150 -12.25 -0.18 -6.98
CA ARG A 150 -12.96 0.93 -6.35
C ARG A 150 -13.65 0.50 -5.04
N LYS A 151 -14.35 -0.62 -5.04
CA LYS A 151 -14.96 -1.20 -3.83
C LYS A 151 -13.92 -1.61 -2.81
N LEU A 152 -12.77 -2.14 -3.23
CA LEU A 152 -11.65 -2.46 -2.34
C LEU A 152 -11.18 -1.21 -1.60
N VAL A 153 -10.99 -0.10 -2.30
CA VAL A 153 -10.61 1.17 -1.68
C VAL A 153 -11.63 1.64 -0.65
N VAL A 154 -12.92 1.56 -0.98
CA VAL A 154 -14.00 1.90 -0.03
C VAL A 154 -14.02 0.96 1.17
N ALA A 155 -13.84 -0.34 0.99
CA ALA A 155 -13.81 -1.30 2.09
C ALA A 155 -12.61 -1.06 3.02
N MET A 156 -11.40 -0.84 2.46
CA MET A 156 -10.20 -0.60 3.25
C MET A 156 -10.22 0.75 3.98
N SER A 157 -10.98 1.74 3.49
CA SER A 157 -11.15 3.02 4.22
C SER A 157 -11.99 2.88 5.49
N ARG A 158 -12.85 1.86 5.54
CA ARG A 158 -13.61 1.50 6.74
C ARG A 158 -12.77 0.67 7.71
N ASP A 159 -12.10 -0.35 7.19
CA ASP A 159 -11.20 -1.21 7.96
C ASP A 159 -10.09 -1.77 7.05
N VAL A 160 -8.86 -1.30 7.25
CA VAL A 160 -7.71 -1.72 6.44
C VAL A 160 -7.38 -3.21 6.59
N ARG A 161 -7.82 -3.88 7.68
CA ARG A 161 -7.65 -5.33 7.88
C ARG A 161 -8.33 -6.14 6.78
N THR A 162 -9.41 -5.62 6.19
CA THR A 162 -10.06 -6.21 5.01
C THR A 162 -9.07 -6.40 3.85
N LEU A 163 -8.22 -5.40 3.59
CA LEU A 163 -7.18 -5.52 2.56
C LEU A 163 -6.12 -6.55 2.95
N VAL A 164 -5.74 -6.65 4.22
CA VAL A 164 -4.77 -7.66 4.68
C VAL A 164 -5.31 -9.08 4.44
N VAL A 165 -6.59 -9.33 4.76
CA VAL A 165 -7.26 -10.62 4.45
C VAL A 165 -7.27 -10.87 2.94
N LYS A 166 -7.63 -9.86 2.14
CA LYS A 166 -7.66 -10.00 0.66
C LYS A 166 -6.28 -10.23 0.05
N LEU A 167 -5.22 -9.65 0.60
CA LEU A 167 -3.84 -9.91 0.18
C LEU A 167 -3.41 -11.34 0.53
N ALA A 168 -3.76 -11.85 1.71
CA ALA A 168 -3.50 -13.23 2.10
C ALA A 168 -4.24 -14.24 1.19
N ASP A 169 -5.52 -13.98 0.88
CA ASP A 169 -6.29 -14.73 -0.12
C ASP A 169 -5.60 -14.71 -1.48
N ARG A 170 -5.18 -13.54 -1.96
CA ARG A 170 -4.50 -13.38 -3.26
C ARG A 170 -3.19 -14.18 -3.32
N VAL A 171 -2.39 -14.20 -2.24
CA VAL A 171 -1.16 -14.98 -2.16
C VAL A 171 -1.46 -16.48 -2.31
N HIS A 172 -2.41 -17.01 -1.54
CA HIS A 172 -2.73 -18.43 -1.63
C HIS A 172 -3.33 -18.80 -2.99
N ASN A 173 -4.19 -17.97 -3.55
CA ASN A 173 -4.72 -18.14 -4.91
C ASN A 173 -3.60 -18.11 -5.96
N ALA A 174 -2.62 -17.23 -5.84
CA ALA A 174 -1.48 -17.16 -6.75
C ALA A 174 -0.61 -18.42 -6.71
N ARG A 175 -0.39 -19.01 -5.54
CA ARG A 175 0.34 -20.30 -5.38
C ARG A 175 -0.33 -21.45 -6.13
N THR A 176 -1.66 -21.36 -6.36
CA THR A 176 -2.48 -22.41 -7.00
C THR A 176 -2.82 -22.12 -8.47
N TRP A 177 -2.29 -21.07 -9.10
CA TRP A 177 -2.58 -20.73 -10.51
C TRP A 177 -2.21 -21.83 -11.51
N ARG A 178 -1.31 -22.74 -11.18
CA ARG A 178 -0.97 -23.91 -12.01
C ARG A 178 -2.16 -24.83 -12.32
N TYR A 179 -3.21 -24.78 -11.51
CA TYR A 179 -4.44 -25.57 -11.68
C TYR A 179 -5.55 -24.79 -12.41
N VAL A 180 -5.31 -23.57 -12.83
CA VAL A 180 -6.26 -22.70 -13.51
C VAL A 180 -5.87 -22.58 -14.99
N LYS A 181 -6.84 -22.32 -15.87
CA LYS A 181 -6.57 -22.08 -17.31
C LYS A 181 -5.54 -20.95 -17.46
N THR A 182 -4.55 -21.14 -18.35
CA THR A 182 -3.42 -20.22 -18.54
C THR A 182 -3.86 -18.77 -18.78
N THR A 183 -4.88 -18.56 -19.62
CA THR A 183 -5.42 -17.21 -19.90
C THR A 183 -5.99 -16.53 -18.66
N SER A 184 -6.72 -17.28 -17.83
CA SER A 184 -7.26 -16.78 -16.57
C SER A 184 -6.15 -16.50 -15.55
N ALA A 185 -5.13 -17.38 -15.46
CA ALA A 185 -3.97 -17.17 -14.61
C ALA A 185 -3.19 -15.91 -15.02
N GLN A 186 -2.97 -15.70 -16.33
CA GLN A 186 -2.29 -14.50 -16.84
C GLN A 186 -3.08 -13.21 -16.54
N LYS A 187 -4.41 -13.20 -16.71
CA LYS A 187 -5.24 -12.04 -16.36
C LYS A 187 -5.08 -11.69 -14.87
N LYS A 188 -5.21 -12.71 -13.99
CA LYS A 188 -5.06 -12.54 -12.54
C LYS A 188 -3.64 -12.12 -12.13
N ALA A 189 -2.62 -12.65 -12.79
CA ALA A 189 -1.23 -12.29 -12.53
C ALA A 189 -0.94 -10.84 -12.93
N ARG A 190 -1.48 -10.35 -14.05
CA ARG A 190 -1.36 -8.94 -14.47
C ARG A 190 -2.02 -8.01 -13.47
N GLU A 191 -3.29 -8.31 -13.10
CA GLU A 191 -4.00 -7.57 -12.05
C GLU A 191 -3.20 -7.53 -10.74
N THR A 192 -2.57 -8.63 -10.38
CA THR A 192 -1.75 -8.73 -9.17
C THR A 192 -0.52 -7.82 -9.24
N LEU A 193 0.20 -7.77 -10.35
CA LEU A 193 1.33 -6.87 -10.54
C LEU A 193 0.93 -5.41 -10.63
N ASP A 194 -0.23 -5.12 -11.26
CA ASP A 194 -0.66 -3.75 -11.51
C ASP A 194 -1.30 -3.09 -10.27
N VAL A 195 -1.86 -3.90 -9.34
CA VAL A 195 -2.64 -3.36 -8.22
C VAL A 195 -2.26 -3.97 -6.87
N TYR A 196 -2.37 -5.30 -6.69
CA TYR A 196 -2.21 -5.91 -5.35
C TYR A 196 -0.77 -5.84 -4.82
N ALA A 197 0.23 -6.07 -5.65
CA ALA A 197 1.63 -5.97 -5.23
C ALA A 197 2.03 -4.51 -4.90
N PRO A 198 1.66 -3.48 -5.70
CA PRO A 198 1.83 -2.09 -5.32
C PRO A 198 1.08 -1.67 -4.04
N LEU A 199 -0.16 -2.15 -3.83
CA LEU A 199 -0.89 -1.92 -2.57
C LEU A 199 -0.17 -2.54 -1.37
N ALA A 200 0.31 -3.79 -1.49
CA ALA A 200 1.11 -4.43 -0.45
C ALA A 200 2.39 -3.63 -0.16
N ASN A 201 3.05 -3.10 -1.20
CA ASN A 201 4.21 -2.22 -1.05
C ASN A 201 3.88 -0.92 -0.30
N ARG A 202 2.74 -0.30 -0.63
CA ARG A 202 2.29 0.94 0.02
C ARG A 202 1.97 0.73 1.50
N LEU A 203 1.44 -0.43 1.86
CA LEU A 203 1.21 -0.84 3.24
C LEU A 203 2.47 -1.39 3.94
N GLY A 204 3.63 -1.37 3.29
CA GLY A 204 4.90 -1.86 3.84
C GLY A 204 5.01 -3.39 3.94
N MET A 205 4.05 -4.15 3.41
CA MET A 205 3.98 -5.62 3.48
C MET A 205 4.90 -6.27 2.43
N ASN A 206 6.23 -6.07 2.57
CA ASN A 206 7.19 -6.48 1.55
C ASN A 206 7.26 -8.00 1.35
N ALA A 207 7.01 -8.81 2.37
CA ALA A 207 6.97 -10.26 2.25
C ALA A 207 5.87 -10.69 1.27
N ILE A 208 4.66 -10.14 1.41
CA ILE A 208 3.52 -10.39 0.50
C ILE A 208 3.80 -9.82 -0.89
N LYS A 209 4.26 -8.58 -0.97
CA LYS A 209 4.60 -7.92 -2.24
C LYS A 209 5.57 -8.78 -3.06
N THR A 210 6.69 -9.18 -2.48
CA THR A 210 7.74 -9.93 -3.16
C THR A 210 7.23 -11.29 -3.65
N GLU A 211 6.44 -11.99 -2.86
CA GLU A 211 5.86 -13.27 -3.26
C GLU A 211 4.83 -13.11 -4.40
N LEU A 212 3.97 -12.09 -4.32
CA LEU A 212 3.00 -11.79 -5.39
C LEU A 212 3.69 -11.41 -6.70
N GLU A 213 4.74 -10.59 -6.65
CA GLU A 213 5.55 -10.22 -7.82
C GLU A 213 6.21 -11.45 -8.45
N GLU A 214 6.83 -12.32 -7.65
CA GLU A 214 7.51 -13.51 -8.15
C GLU A 214 6.56 -14.53 -8.79
N LEU A 215 5.43 -14.82 -8.13
CA LEU A 215 4.42 -15.74 -8.66
C LEU A 215 3.79 -15.21 -9.96
N SER A 216 3.53 -13.90 -10.02
CA SER A 216 2.98 -13.25 -11.20
C SER A 216 3.98 -13.23 -12.36
N PHE A 217 5.24 -12.92 -12.07
CA PHE A 217 6.33 -12.93 -13.05
C PHE A 217 6.49 -14.29 -13.70
N LYS A 218 6.49 -15.36 -12.90
CA LYS A 218 6.58 -16.74 -13.38
C LYS A 218 5.46 -17.11 -14.34
N VAL A 219 4.24 -16.60 -14.12
CA VAL A 219 3.06 -16.87 -14.96
C VAL A 219 3.04 -16.03 -16.23
N LEU A 220 3.43 -14.77 -16.16
CA LEU A 220 3.37 -13.82 -17.27
C LEU A 220 4.54 -13.99 -18.24
N TYR A 221 5.74 -14.25 -17.71
CA TYR A 221 6.99 -14.30 -18.50
C TYR A 221 7.79 -15.58 -18.20
N PRO A 222 7.24 -16.79 -18.40
CA PRO A 222 7.85 -18.05 -17.97
C PRO A 222 9.21 -18.32 -18.62
N LYS A 223 9.41 -17.91 -19.86
CA LYS A 223 10.71 -18.06 -20.55
C LYS A 223 11.79 -17.21 -19.88
N ILE A 224 11.52 -15.93 -19.68
CA ILE A 224 12.48 -14.98 -19.07
C ILE A 224 12.74 -15.38 -17.60
N TYR A 225 11.70 -15.81 -16.87
CA TYR A 225 11.85 -16.32 -15.51
C TYR A 225 12.85 -17.48 -15.47
N ASN A 226 12.67 -18.50 -16.31
CA ASN A 226 13.57 -19.66 -16.37
C ASN A 226 14.99 -19.28 -16.78
N GLU A 227 15.17 -18.35 -17.72
CA GLU A 227 16.49 -17.84 -18.11
C GLU A 227 17.21 -17.18 -16.92
N ILE A 228 16.52 -16.31 -16.18
CA ILE A 228 17.08 -15.67 -14.99
C ILE A 228 17.43 -16.70 -13.92
N VAL A 229 16.56 -17.69 -13.66
CA VAL A 229 16.83 -18.78 -12.71
C VAL A 229 18.12 -19.52 -13.09
N VAL A 230 18.30 -19.88 -14.37
CA VAL A 230 19.52 -20.56 -14.87
C VAL A 230 20.75 -19.67 -14.73
N LEU A 231 20.64 -18.38 -15.07
CA LEU A 231 21.75 -17.41 -14.94
C LEU A 231 22.20 -17.23 -13.49
N VAL A 232 21.25 -17.13 -12.58
CA VAL A 232 21.52 -17.00 -11.13
C VAL A 232 22.13 -18.29 -10.58
N ALA A 233 21.61 -19.48 -10.99
CA ALA A 233 22.09 -20.78 -10.56
C ALA A 233 23.55 -21.04 -11.02
N ARG A 234 23.93 -20.62 -12.22
CA ARG A 234 25.32 -20.76 -12.73
C ARG A 234 26.34 -20.02 -11.87
N ARG A 235 25.94 -18.94 -11.20
CA ARG A 235 26.81 -18.14 -10.31
C ARG A 235 26.70 -18.55 -8.83
N ALA A 236 25.81 -19.48 -8.49
CA ALA A 236 25.50 -19.83 -7.10
C ALA A 236 26.73 -20.26 -6.30
N GLY A 237 27.57 -21.16 -6.83
CA GLY A 237 28.73 -21.65 -6.09
C GLY A 237 29.75 -20.55 -5.76
N GLN A 238 30.09 -19.69 -6.70
CA GLN A 238 31.01 -18.57 -6.48
C GLN A 238 30.39 -17.52 -5.53
N ARG A 239 29.10 -17.27 -5.70
CA ARG A 239 28.33 -16.35 -4.86
C ARG A 239 28.28 -16.80 -3.42
N ASP A 240 28.03 -18.10 -3.17
CA ASP A 240 27.88 -18.64 -1.82
C ASP A 240 29.22 -18.64 -1.05
N VAL A 241 30.35 -18.91 -1.74
CA VAL A 241 31.69 -18.77 -1.16
C VAL A 241 31.96 -17.31 -0.81
N TYR A 242 31.70 -16.39 -1.74
CA TYR A 242 31.87 -14.96 -1.54
C TYR A 242 31.01 -14.41 -0.40
N LEU A 243 29.73 -14.83 -0.33
CA LEU A 243 28.84 -14.44 0.74
C LEU A 243 29.34 -14.93 2.11
N LYS A 244 29.77 -16.18 2.20
CA LYS A 244 30.31 -16.75 3.45
C LYS A 244 31.53 -15.96 3.95
N GLN A 245 32.41 -15.54 3.04
CA GLN A 245 33.56 -14.71 3.38
C GLN A 245 33.12 -13.37 3.96
N ILE A 246 32.20 -12.66 3.27
CA ILE A 246 31.70 -11.35 3.73
C ILE A 246 30.99 -11.45 5.09
N LEU A 247 30.15 -12.48 5.27
CA LEU A 247 29.45 -12.70 6.55
C LEU A 247 30.44 -12.95 7.69
N ALA A 248 31.52 -13.71 7.44
CA ALA A 248 32.56 -13.95 8.44
C ALA A 248 33.28 -12.67 8.83
N GLU A 249 33.73 -11.87 7.82
CA GLU A 249 34.43 -10.61 8.05
C GLU A 249 33.57 -9.58 8.78
N ILE A 250 32.26 -9.47 8.43
CA ILE A 250 31.34 -8.57 9.15
C ILE A 250 31.14 -9.01 10.60
N ASN A 251 30.91 -10.31 10.84
CA ASN A 251 30.73 -10.79 12.22
C ASN A 251 31.97 -10.55 13.07
N GLU A 252 33.18 -10.76 12.53
CA GLU A 252 34.44 -10.45 13.21
C GLU A 252 34.52 -8.98 13.65
N ASP A 253 34.22 -8.03 12.73
CA ASP A 253 34.27 -6.59 13.04
C ASP A 253 33.22 -6.17 14.08
N LEU A 254 32.01 -6.76 14.03
CA LEU A 254 30.94 -6.45 14.97
C LEU A 254 31.23 -7.04 16.35
N ASP A 255 31.79 -8.27 16.42
CA ASP A 255 32.21 -8.91 17.66
C ASP A 255 33.34 -8.12 18.33
N GLU A 256 34.35 -7.62 17.57
CA GLU A 256 35.44 -6.77 18.08
C GLU A 256 34.92 -5.47 18.71
N GLN A 257 33.82 -4.91 18.18
CA GLN A 257 33.19 -3.70 18.69
C GLN A 257 32.11 -3.98 19.75
N ASN A 258 31.91 -5.26 20.16
CA ASN A 258 30.88 -5.69 21.08
C ASN A 258 29.44 -5.35 20.61
N ILE A 259 29.20 -5.32 19.32
CA ILE A 259 27.87 -5.08 18.73
C ILE A 259 27.18 -6.43 18.51
N LYS A 260 26.10 -6.68 19.25
CA LYS A 260 25.26 -7.85 19.01
C LYS A 260 24.49 -7.68 17.71
N ALA A 261 24.70 -8.55 16.75
CA ALA A 261 24.07 -8.50 15.46
C ALA A 261 23.72 -9.86 14.91
N TYR A 262 22.60 -9.93 14.18
CA TYR A 262 22.27 -11.06 13.33
C TYR A 262 22.59 -10.70 11.87
N VAL A 263 23.61 -11.34 11.31
CA VAL A 263 24.11 -11.07 9.96
C VAL A 263 23.70 -12.17 9.01
N THR A 264 22.96 -11.85 7.97
CA THR A 264 22.46 -12.81 6.99
C THR A 264 22.61 -12.33 5.55
N GLY A 265 22.79 -13.29 4.64
CA GLY A 265 22.74 -13.00 3.21
C GLY A 265 21.31 -12.92 2.72
N ARG A 266 21.02 -11.93 1.89
CA ARG A 266 19.74 -11.77 1.23
C ARG A 266 19.90 -12.01 -0.28
N PRO A 267 19.40 -13.13 -0.82
CA PRO A 267 19.32 -13.30 -2.27
C PRO A 267 18.31 -12.27 -2.83
N LYS A 268 18.62 -11.72 -3.98
CA LYS A 268 17.72 -10.81 -4.69
C LYS A 268 16.61 -11.61 -5.38
N ASP A 269 15.37 -11.14 -5.28
CA ASP A 269 14.24 -11.76 -5.96
C ASP A 269 14.35 -11.65 -7.48
N TYR A 270 13.84 -12.66 -8.21
CA TYR A 270 13.99 -12.76 -9.67
C TYR A 270 13.25 -11.64 -10.41
N PHE A 271 12.15 -11.14 -9.88
CA PHE A 271 11.43 -10.03 -10.48
C PHE A 271 12.22 -8.72 -10.41
N SER A 272 12.92 -8.45 -9.30
CA SER A 272 13.83 -7.30 -9.20
C SER A 272 15.02 -7.39 -10.15
N ILE A 273 15.53 -8.60 -10.41
CA ILE A 273 16.57 -8.83 -11.44
C ILE A 273 16.01 -8.53 -12.82
N TYR A 274 14.82 -9.06 -13.16
CA TYR A 274 14.11 -8.78 -14.40
C TYR A 274 13.92 -7.28 -14.63
N GLN A 275 13.44 -6.55 -13.62
CA GLN A 275 13.25 -5.11 -13.74
C GLN A 275 14.56 -4.37 -14.03
N LYS A 276 15.67 -4.76 -13.43
CA LYS A 276 16.98 -4.15 -13.71
C LYS A 276 17.46 -4.47 -15.11
N MET A 277 17.32 -5.70 -15.57
CA MET A 277 17.77 -6.14 -16.90
C MET A 277 16.94 -5.54 -18.03
N ILE A 278 15.63 -5.76 -17.98
CA ILE A 278 14.75 -5.47 -19.11
C ILE A 278 14.22 -4.04 -19.07
N VAL A 279 13.75 -3.58 -17.90
CA VAL A 279 13.12 -2.25 -17.79
C VAL A 279 14.17 -1.13 -17.76
N ARG A 280 15.33 -1.38 -17.11
CA ARG A 280 16.41 -0.38 -16.99
C ARG A 280 17.59 -0.62 -17.96
N GLY A 281 17.52 -1.64 -18.79
CA GLY A 281 18.53 -1.93 -19.83
C GLY A 281 19.91 -2.33 -19.29
N HIS A 282 20.00 -2.86 -18.05
CA HIS A 282 21.26 -3.33 -17.49
C HIS A 282 21.59 -4.74 -17.98
N ASP A 283 22.80 -4.96 -18.51
CA ASP A 283 23.30 -6.30 -18.78
C ASP A 283 23.40 -7.09 -17.46
N PHE A 284 23.02 -8.37 -17.49
CA PHE A 284 23.14 -9.28 -16.35
C PHE A 284 24.59 -9.36 -15.83
N ALA A 285 25.58 -9.21 -16.70
CA ALA A 285 27.00 -9.16 -16.32
C ALA A 285 27.30 -7.99 -15.36
N ASN A 286 26.57 -6.88 -15.50
CA ASN A 286 26.73 -5.65 -14.72
C ASN A 286 25.82 -5.60 -13.48
N ILE A 287 25.06 -6.68 -13.20
CA ILE A 287 24.29 -6.80 -11.96
C ILE A 287 25.19 -7.40 -10.88
N TYR A 288 25.99 -6.54 -10.25
CA TYR A 288 26.92 -6.92 -9.17
C TYR A 288 26.21 -7.16 -7.82
N ASP A 289 24.99 -6.64 -7.63
CA ASP A 289 24.21 -6.69 -6.40
C ASP A 289 23.23 -7.89 -6.34
N LEU A 290 23.64 -9.05 -6.90
CA LEU A 290 22.85 -10.29 -6.81
C LEU A 290 22.73 -10.81 -5.39
N VAL A 291 23.61 -10.38 -4.49
CA VAL A 291 23.61 -10.71 -3.07
C VAL A 291 23.70 -9.44 -2.28
N GLY A 292 22.71 -9.21 -1.43
CA GLY A 292 22.78 -8.22 -0.36
C GLY A 292 23.13 -8.88 0.96
N VAL A 293 23.70 -8.14 1.89
CA VAL A 293 23.87 -8.52 3.29
C VAL A 293 22.89 -7.72 4.14
N ARG A 294 22.30 -8.37 5.12
CA ARG A 294 21.43 -7.74 6.10
C ARG A 294 22.06 -7.90 7.48
N ILE A 295 22.19 -6.78 8.19
CA ILE A 295 22.65 -6.71 9.57
C ILE A 295 21.46 -6.26 10.41
N ILE A 296 21.06 -7.06 11.38
CA ILE A 296 19.96 -6.74 12.29
C ILE A 296 20.56 -6.62 13.69
N VAL A 297 20.32 -5.48 14.34
CA VAL A 297 20.85 -5.11 15.65
C VAL A 297 19.72 -4.72 16.60
N ASP A 298 20.05 -4.53 17.89
CA ASP A 298 19.03 -4.24 18.90
C ASP A 298 18.62 -2.76 18.93
N THR A 299 19.56 -1.82 18.75
CA THR A 299 19.30 -0.39 18.91
C THR A 299 19.64 0.42 17.66
N ILE A 300 19.09 1.64 17.57
CA ILE A 300 19.42 2.59 16.50
C ILE A 300 20.90 2.98 16.58
N GLN A 301 21.45 3.12 17.79
CA GLN A 301 22.87 3.43 17.98
C GLN A 301 23.74 2.33 17.38
N ASP A 302 23.40 1.07 17.60
CA ASP A 302 24.11 -0.07 17.01
C ASP A 302 24.00 -0.09 15.48
N CYS A 303 22.90 0.41 14.90
CA CYS A 303 22.81 0.55 13.44
C CYS A 303 23.91 1.47 12.88
N TYR A 304 24.13 2.63 13.51
CA TYR A 304 25.16 3.57 13.07
C TYR A 304 26.57 3.09 13.43
N ALA A 305 26.74 2.38 14.56
CA ALA A 305 28.00 1.75 14.93
C ALA A 305 28.39 0.66 13.94
N ALA A 306 27.46 -0.22 13.57
CA ALA A 306 27.67 -1.25 12.55
C ALA A 306 27.97 -0.65 11.16
N LEU A 307 27.36 0.48 10.80
CA LEU A 307 27.72 1.22 9.58
C LEU A 307 29.18 1.70 9.64
N GLY A 308 29.61 2.24 10.80
CA GLY A 308 30.99 2.68 11.03
C GLY A 308 31.98 1.53 10.88
N ALA A 309 31.71 0.36 11.48
CA ALA A 309 32.52 -0.85 11.34
C ALA A 309 32.67 -1.28 9.88
N VAL A 310 31.55 -1.37 9.15
CA VAL A 310 31.53 -1.73 7.73
C VAL A 310 32.33 -0.74 6.86
N HIS A 311 32.18 0.57 7.10
CA HIS A 311 32.90 1.60 6.33
C HIS A 311 34.39 1.70 6.71
N ALA A 312 34.76 1.28 7.91
CA ALA A 312 36.17 1.18 8.32
C ALA A 312 36.91 0.05 7.59
N ARG A 313 36.20 -1.08 7.36
CA ARG A 313 36.77 -2.23 6.63
C ARG A 313 36.76 -2.01 5.10
N TRP A 314 35.67 -1.48 4.54
CA TRP A 314 35.50 -1.34 3.09
C TRP A 314 35.08 0.05 2.67
N ASN A 315 35.66 0.55 1.60
CA ASN A 315 35.33 1.88 1.08
C ASN A 315 33.90 1.92 0.54
N PRO A 316 33.05 2.87 0.98
CA PRO A 316 31.70 3.03 0.41
C PRO A 316 31.75 3.57 -1.01
N VAL A 317 30.83 3.10 -1.84
CA VAL A 317 30.64 3.61 -3.21
C VAL A 317 29.93 4.97 -3.14
N PRO A 318 30.52 6.07 -3.67
CA PRO A 318 29.93 7.40 -3.61
C PRO A 318 28.49 7.44 -4.18
N GLY A 319 27.59 8.16 -3.50
CA GLY A 319 26.19 8.33 -3.91
C GLY A 319 25.30 7.09 -3.70
N ARG A 320 25.83 6.01 -3.11
CA ARG A 320 25.08 4.77 -2.83
C ARG A 320 24.67 4.60 -1.37
N PHE A 321 24.98 5.56 -0.52
CA PHE A 321 24.49 5.58 0.85
C PHE A 321 23.10 6.23 0.93
N LYS A 322 22.19 5.61 1.71
CA LYS A 322 20.85 6.13 1.98
C LYS A 322 20.48 5.86 3.43
N ASP A 323 20.11 6.90 4.14
CA ASP A 323 19.66 6.83 5.52
C ASP A 323 18.12 6.92 5.57
N TYR A 324 17.48 5.75 5.59
CA TYR A 324 16.04 5.65 5.79
C TYR A 324 15.65 5.51 7.27
N ILE A 325 16.61 5.56 8.22
CA ILE A 325 16.29 5.67 9.65
C ILE A 325 15.97 7.12 9.97
N ALA A 326 16.84 8.05 9.55
CA ALA A 326 16.62 9.48 9.73
C ALA A 326 15.47 10.01 8.86
N MET A 327 15.29 9.44 7.66
CA MET A 327 14.26 9.82 6.69
C MET A 327 13.46 8.59 6.21
N PRO A 328 12.46 8.12 7.00
CA PRO A 328 11.65 6.96 6.65
C PRO A 328 10.90 7.15 5.34
N LYS A 329 10.71 6.06 4.59
CA LYS A 329 9.83 6.06 3.43
C LYS A 329 8.36 6.16 3.86
N LEU A 330 7.48 6.60 2.96
CA LEU A 330 6.02 6.69 3.22
C LEU A 330 5.39 5.38 3.69
N ASN A 331 5.93 4.23 3.26
CA ASN A 331 5.50 2.91 3.70
C ASN A 331 6.14 2.48 5.02
N MET A 332 6.65 3.44 5.82
CA MET A 332 7.29 3.24 7.13
C MET A 332 8.58 2.40 7.08
N TYR A 333 9.14 2.18 5.90
CA TYR A 333 10.40 1.46 5.75
C TYR A 333 11.56 2.26 6.32
N GLN A 334 12.28 1.67 7.27
CA GLN A 334 13.48 2.22 7.91
C GLN A 334 14.64 1.23 7.77
N SER A 335 15.79 1.69 7.34
CA SER A 335 17.07 0.95 7.27
C SER A 335 18.17 1.89 6.81
N LEU A 336 19.41 1.64 7.21
CA LEU A 336 20.57 2.20 6.52
C LEU A 336 20.88 1.31 5.32
N HIS A 337 21.13 1.91 4.17
CA HIS A 337 21.58 1.23 2.97
C HIS A 337 22.92 1.77 2.56
N THR A 338 23.90 0.91 2.42
CA THR A 338 25.21 1.29 1.86
C THR A 338 25.65 0.25 0.84
N THR A 339 26.43 0.69 -0.14
CA THR A 339 27.13 -0.21 -1.06
C THR A 339 28.61 0.01 -0.85
N VAL A 340 29.34 -1.04 -0.53
CA VAL A 340 30.78 -1.00 -0.31
C VAL A 340 31.54 -1.83 -1.36
N VAL A 341 32.81 -1.51 -1.55
CA VAL A 341 33.72 -2.31 -2.40
C VAL A 341 34.33 -3.41 -1.53
N GLY A 342 33.70 -4.58 -1.56
CA GLY A 342 34.08 -5.75 -0.75
C GLY A 342 35.29 -6.53 -1.33
N PRO A 343 35.54 -7.74 -0.81
CA PRO A 343 36.64 -8.60 -1.24
C PRO A 343 36.67 -8.79 -2.75
N GLY A 344 37.88 -8.74 -3.34
CA GLY A 344 38.07 -8.88 -4.79
C GLY A 344 37.50 -7.73 -5.62
N GLY A 345 37.28 -6.54 -5.03
CA GLY A 345 36.80 -5.34 -5.72
C GLY A 345 35.32 -5.40 -6.16
N LYS A 346 34.53 -6.33 -5.64
CA LYS A 346 33.11 -6.48 -6.00
C LYS A 346 32.22 -5.64 -5.08
N PRO A 347 31.22 -4.89 -5.63
CA PRO A 347 30.30 -4.13 -4.80
C PRO A 347 29.34 -5.06 -4.05
N VAL A 348 29.08 -4.74 -2.78
CA VAL A 348 28.17 -5.43 -1.87
C VAL A 348 27.18 -4.43 -1.32
N GLU A 349 25.87 -4.71 -1.48
CA GLU A 349 24.81 -3.93 -0.84
C GLU A 349 24.59 -4.42 0.59
N ILE A 350 24.68 -3.53 1.57
CA ILE A 350 24.48 -3.84 2.98
C ILE A 350 23.29 -3.02 3.51
N GLN A 351 22.38 -3.71 4.16
CA GLN A 351 21.20 -3.15 4.82
C GLN A 351 21.32 -3.35 6.32
N ILE A 352 21.26 -2.25 7.08
CA ILE A 352 21.40 -2.29 8.53
C ILE A 352 20.13 -1.73 9.16
N ARG A 353 19.54 -2.45 10.12
CA ARG A 353 18.28 -2.07 10.76
C ARG A 353 18.09 -2.78 12.09
N THR A 354 17.23 -2.26 12.96
CA THR A 354 16.84 -2.96 14.18
C THR A 354 15.84 -4.10 13.91
N TRP A 355 15.65 -4.98 14.90
CA TRP A 355 14.62 -6.03 14.84
C TRP A 355 13.22 -5.47 14.62
N ASP A 356 12.90 -4.33 15.22
CA ASP A 356 11.61 -3.65 15.07
C ASP A 356 11.44 -3.11 13.65
N MET A 357 12.46 -2.45 13.11
CA MET A 357 12.47 -1.98 11.72
C MET A 357 12.39 -3.16 10.74
N HIS A 358 12.98 -4.30 11.09
CA HIS A 358 12.91 -5.51 10.30
C HIS A 358 11.48 -6.03 10.21
N ARG A 359 10.80 -6.18 11.33
CA ARG A 359 9.40 -6.61 11.39
C ARG A 359 8.49 -5.67 10.61
N ARG A 360 8.64 -4.36 10.82
CA ARG A 360 7.86 -3.35 10.08
C ARG A 360 8.14 -3.39 8.57
N ALA A 361 9.39 -3.59 8.18
CA ALA A 361 9.75 -3.69 6.77
C ALA A 361 9.23 -4.95 6.07
N GLU A 362 9.07 -6.07 6.77
CA GLU A 362 8.55 -7.32 6.19
C GLU A 362 7.02 -7.38 6.22
N PHE A 363 6.39 -6.96 7.33
CA PHE A 363 4.96 -7.15 7.58
C PHE A 363 4.14 -5.85 7.52
N GLY A 364 4.80 -4.68 7.48
CA GLY A 364 4.15 -3.39 7.30
C GLY A 364 3.08 -3.10 8.35
N ILE A 365 1.91 -2.68 7.88
CA ILE A 365 0.77 -2.34 8.73
C ILE A 365 0.31 -3.50 9.63
N ALA A 366 0.50 -4.76 9.21
CA ALA A 366 0.16 -5.92 10.02
C ALA A 366 0.98 -5.99 11.32
N ALA A 367 2.26 -5.58 11.31
CA ALA A 367 3.10 -5.53 12.50
C ALA A 367 2.59 -4.51 13.55
N HIS A 368 1.87 -3.47 13.13
CA HIS A 368 1.32 -2.42 14.00
C HIS A 368 0.09 -2.85 14.80
N TRP A 369 -0.76 -3.70 14.23
CA TRP A 369 -1.98 -4.18 14.91
C TRP A 369 -1.67 -4.98 16.16
N LYS A 370 -0.54 -5.71 16.17
CA LYS A 370 -0.04 -6.39 17.37
C LYS A 370 0.14 -5.43 18.56
N TYR A 371 0.54 -4.18 18.31
CA TYR A 371 0.81 -3.19 19.36
C TYR A 371 -0.47 -2.54 19.92
N LYS A 372 -1.48 -2.31 19.06
CA LYS A 372 -2.77 -1.70 19.46
C LYS A 372 -3.66 -2.67 20.24
N GLU A 373 -3.71 -3.93 19.84
CA GLU A 373 -4.48 -4.96 20.55
C GLU A 373 -3.88 -5.23 21.95
N ASN A 374 -2.56 -5.22 22.09
CA ASN A 374 -1.88 -5.33 23.39
C ASN A 374 -1.91 -4.04 24.23
N GLY A 375 -2.09 -2.87 23.66
CA GLY A 375 -2.12 -1.58 24.38
C GLY A 375 -3.44 -1.27 25.06
N GLN A 376 -4.54 -1.96 24.74
CA GLN A 376 -5.82 -1.87 25.45
C GLN A 376 -5.87 -2.77 26.71
N ALA A 377 -4.98 -3.73 26.86
CA ALA A 377 -4.80 -4.56 28.05
C ALA A 377 -3.56 -4.09 28.83
N GLY A 378 -3.73 -3.08 29.61
CA GLY A 378 -2.98 -2.48 30.66
C GLY A 378 -1.57 -2.90 31.04
N ARG A 379 -0.78 -1.87 31.36
CA ARG A 379 0.37 -1.76 32.29
C ARG A 379 1.72 -2.32 31.90
N ALA A 380 2.60 -1.36 31.60
CA ALA A 380 3.97 -1.25 32.12
C ALA A 380 4.71 -2.54 32.45
N LEU A 381 5.57 -2.99 31.57
CA LEU A 381 6.81 -3.66 31.95
C LEU A 381 7.94 -2.65 31.80
N SER A 382 8.55 -2.38 32.95
CA SER A 382 9.66 -1.47 33.18
C SER A 382 10.89 -1.81 32.35
N SER A 383 11.37 -0.85 31.54
CA SER A 383 12.74 -0.80 31.06
C SER A 383 13.22 0.66 31.05
N PRO A 384 14.48 0.91 31.37
CA PRO A 384 14.98 2.24 31.62
C PRO A 384 15.52 2.85 30.31
N ASP A 385 14.76 3.63 29.62
CA ASP A 385 15.22 4.87 29.01
C ASP A 385 14.03 5.65 28.40
N LYS A 386 13.71 6.77 29.02
CA LYS A 386 12.53 7.59 28.66
C LYS A 386 12.80 8.52 27.46
N SER A 387 14.03 8.67 26.99
CA SER A 387 14.41 9.61 25.93
C SER A 387 14.17 9.05 24.51
N ASP A 388 14.44 7.78 24.31
CA ASP A 388 14.27 7.14 23.00
C ASP A 388 12.79 6.80 22.68
N ARG A 389 12.01 6.43 23.72
CA ARG A 389 10.56 6.16 23.55
C ARG A 389 9.77 7.34 22.99
N LYS A 390 10.03 8.58 23.43
CA LYS A 390 9.30 9.76 22.96
C LYS A 390 9.55 10.11 21.49
N ARG A 391 10.71 9.76 20.95
CA ARG A 391 11.05 10.01 19.55
C ARG A 391 10.44 8.95 18.62
N ASP A 392 10.41 7.69 19.08
CA ASP A 392 9.79 6.59 18.34
C ASP A 392 8.26 6.66 18.39
N GLU A 393 7.65 7.00 19.53
CA GLU A 393 6.20 7.20 19.65
C GLU A 393 5.70 8.35 18.79
N ASN A 394 6.42 9.50 18.74
CA ASN A 394 6.05 10.65 17.90
C ASN A 394 6.20 10.36 16.39
N ASN A 395 7.24 9.61 15.99
CA ASN A 395 7.38 9.19 14.59
C ASN A 395 6.38 8.09 14.20
N GLN A 396 5.97 7.26 15.15
CA GLN A 396 4.95 6.21 14.95
C GLN A 396 3.56 6.81 14.73
N GLU A 397 3.14 7.74 15.59
CA GLU A 397 1.84 8.42 15.46
C GLU A 397 1.74 9.23 14.15
N LEU A 398 2.82 9.91 13.73
CA LEU A 398 2.85 10.69 12.49
C LEU A 398 2.69 9.81 11.25
N SER A 399 3.33 8.62 11.22
CA SER A 399 3.29 7.73 10.06
C SER A 399 2.00 6.90 9.94
N GLU A 400 1.36 6.53 11.07
CA GLU A 400 0.03 5.92 11.07
C GLU A 400 -1.02 6.90 10.53
N VAL A 401 -0.94 8.14 10.98
CA VAL A 401 -1.82 9.23 10.51
C VAL A 401 -1.67 9.45 9.01
N ASP A 402 -0.46 9.33 8.45
CA ASP A 402 -0.23 9.54 7.02
C ASP A 402 -0.71 8.37 6.15
N ASN A 403 -0.59 7.11 6.60
CA ASN A 403 -1.17 5.94 5.90
C ASN A 403 -2.70 5.94 5.96
N LEU A 404 -3.28 6.27 7.11
CA LEU A 404 -4.74 6.41 7.25
C LEU A 404 -5.27 7.57 6.41
N LYS A 405 -4.55 8.70 6.35
CA LYS A 405 -4.88 9.84 5.49
C LYS A 405 -4.85 9.46 4.01
N TRP A 406 -3.85 8.69 3.57
CA TRP A 406 -3.78 8.25 2.18
C TRP A 406 -4.98 7.35 1.82
N ILE A 407 -5.35 6.39 2.70
CA ILE A 407 -6.53 5.54 2.51
C ILE A 407 -7.81 6.39 2.45
N GLN A 408 -7.95 7.38 3.33
CA GLN A 408 -9.07 8.32 3.30
C GLN A 408 -9.09 9.16 2.03
N GLN A 409 -7.95 9.67 1.58
CA GLN A 409 -7.83 10.38 0.31
C GLN A 409 -8.25 9.53 -0.89
N LEU A 410 -7.90 8.23 -0.90
CA LEU A 410 -8.37 7.30 -1.93
C LEU A 410 -9.89 7.10 -1.87
N ALA A 411 -10.47 7.02 -0.67
CA ALA A 411 -11.92 6.90 -0.51
C ALA A 411 -12.66 8.16 -0.97
N ASP A 412 -12.17 9.34 -0.60
CA ASP A 412 -12.69 10.61 -1.08
C ASP A 412 -12.63 10.68 -2.61
N TRP A 413 -11.51 10.25 -3.18
CA TRP A 413 -11.32 10.20 -4.62
C TRP A 413 -12.26 9.21 -5.33
N THR A 414 -12.60 8.07 -4.71
CA THR A 414 -13.61 7.16 -5.28
C THR A 414 -14.99 7.80 -5.36
N SER A 415 -15.33 8.70 -4.43
CA SER A 415 -16.60 9.42 -4.46
C SER A 415 -16.61 10.59 -5.46
N GLU A 416 -15.42 11.18 -5.72
CA GLU A 416 -15.23 12.30 -6.64
C GLU A 416 -15.10 11.88 -8.12
N THR A 417 -14.72 10.61 -8.40
CA THR A 417 -14.52 10.10 -9.77
C THR A 417 -15.58 9.05 -10.09
N PRO A 418 -16.66 9.39 -10.84
CA PRO A 418 -17.74 8.46 -11.18
C PRO A 418 -17.27 7.31 -12.09
N ASP A 419 -16.32 7.57 -13.01
CA ASP A 419 -15.79 6.56 -13.92
C ASP A 419 -14.74 5.68 -13.24
N SER A 420 -15.08 4.40 -13.07
CA SER A 420 -14.21 3.41 -12.44
C SER A 420 -12.92 3.14 -13.22
N ASN A 421 -12.91 3.30 -14.55
CA ASN A 421 -11.71 3.11 -15.38
C ASN A 421 -10.74 4.29 -15.23
N GLU A 422 -11.24 5.53 -15.19
CA GLU A 422 -10.43 6.71 -14.90
C GLU A 422 -9.81 6.61 -13.51
N PHE A 423 -10.60 6.20 -12.52
CA PHE A 423 -10.13 5.94 -11.17
C PHE A 423 -9.00 4.89 -11.15
N LEU A 424 -9.18 3.74 -11.81
CA LEU A 424 -8.18 2.68 -11.88
C LEU A 424 -6.90 3.15 -12.58
N GLY A 425 -7.01 3.89 -13.67
CA GLY A 425 -5.85 4.45 -14.39
C GLY A 425 -5.02 5.34 -13.48
N SER A 426 -5.67 6.27 -12.80
CA SER A 426 -5.02 7.20 -11.88
C SER A 426 -4.47 6.52 -10.62
N LEU A 427 -5.15 5.49 -10.11
CA LEU A 427 -4.63 4.68 -8.99
C LEU A 427 -3.36 3.93 -9.39
N LYS A 428 -3.29 3.35 -10.61
CA LYS A 428 -2.08 2.69 -11.12
C LYS A 428 -0.91 3.66 -11.28
N GLU A 429 -1.17 4.90 -11.73
CA GLU A 429 -0.17 5.95 -11.79
C GLU A 429 0.36 6.30 -10.39
N ASP A 430 -0.52 6.48 -9.39
CA ASP A 430 -0.13 6.80 -8.02
C ASP A 430 0.68 5.67 -7.36
N LEU A 431 0.26 4.43 -7.55
CA LEU A 431 0.92 3.25 -6.99
C LEU A 431 2.25 2.91 -7.68
N GLY A 432 2.39 3.23 -8.97
CA GLY A 432 3.56 2.86 -9.81
C GLY A 432 4.65 3.91 -9.87
N SER A 433 4.42 5.14 -9.39
CA SER A 433 5.39 6.22 -9.47
C SER A 433 6.54 6.03 -8.46
N SER A 434 7.77 6.22 -8.93
CA SER A 434 8.90 6.48 -8.03
C SER A 434 8.68 7.83 -7.34
N GLU A 435 9.16 7.99 -6.10
CA GLU A 435 8.90 9.18 -5.29
C GLU A 435 10.12 10.09 -5.22
N VAL A 436 9.85 11.40 -5.12
CA VAL A 436 10.82 12.44 -4.79
C VAL A 436 10.43 13.10 -3.46
N TYR A 437 11.40 13.30 -2.58
CA TYR A 437 11.22 13.89 -1.26
C TYR A 437 11.75 15.31 -1.26
N VAL A 438 10.88 16.27 -0.99
CA VAL A 438 11.21 17.70 -0.97
C VAL A 438 10.85 18.31 0.39
N PHE A 439 11.45 19.45 0.72
CA PHE A 439 11.27 20.10 2.00
C PHE A 439 10.42 21.37 1.87
N THR A 440 9.57 21.62 2.86
CA THR A 440 9.03 22.95 3.08
C THR A 440 10.10 23.86 3.69
N PRO A 441 9.98 25.19 3.63
CA PRO A 441 10.92 26.11 4.31
C PRO A 441 11.04 25.89 5.82
N LYS A 442 10.03 25.25 6.43
CA LYS A 442 10.02 24.86 7.86
C LYS A 442 10.65 23.49 8.12
N GLY A 443 11.26 22.84 7.12
CA GLY A 443 11.90 21.54 7.23
C GLY A 443 10.96 20.34 7.24
N LYS A 444 9.65 20.52 6.97
CA LYS A 444 8.73 19.39 6.84
C LYS A 444 8.94 18.70 5.49
N ILE A 445 9.06 17.38 5.51
CA ILE A 445 9.20 16.55 4.30
C ILE A 445 7.83 16.37 3.62
N VAL A 446 7.82 16.52 2.30
CA VAL A 446 6.67 16.25 1.44
C VAL A 446 7.12 15.25 0.37
N SER A 447 6.43 14.12 0.27
CA SER A 447 6.64 13.15 -0.79
C SER A 447 5.77 13.47 -1.98
N LEU A 448 6.34 13.37 -3.18
CA LEU A 448 5.71 13.63 -4.45
C LEU A 448 6.07 12.52 -5.45
N PRO A 449 5.27 12.30 -6.52
CA PRO A 449 5.67 11.45 -7.63
C PRO A 449 6.99 11.93 -8.26
N ALA A 450 7.75 11.01 -8.85
CA ALA A 450 8.93 11.39 -9.62
C ALA A 450 8.56 12.37 -10.75
N HIS A 451 9.46 13.32 -11.01
CA HIS A 451 9.24 14.41 -11.96
C HIS A 451 8.10 15.37 -11.59
N ALA A 452 7.67 15.37 -10.32
CA ALA A 452 6.71 16.35 -9.81
C ALA A 452 7.25 17.78 -9.92
N THR A 453 6.32 18.71 -9.97
CA THR A 453 6.58 20.15 -10.15
C THR A 453 6.22 20.94 -8.88
N PRO A 454 6.59 22.23 -8.78
CA PRO A 454 6.13 23.10 -7.70
C PRO A 454 4.61 23.18 -7.56
N VAL A 455 3.85 23.01 -8.65
CA VAL A 455 2.39 22.95 -8.58
C VAL A 455 1.93 21.68 -7.86
N ASP A 456 2.54 20.51 -8.16
CA ASP A 456 2.26 19.27 -7.44
C ASP A 456 2.54 19.42 -5.95
N PHE A 457 3.66 20.05 -5.60
CA PHE A 457 4.02 20.36 -4.22
C PHE A 457 2.97 21.26 -3.54
N ALA A 458 2.51 22.31 -4.21
CA ALA A 458 1.51 23.24 -3.68
C ALA A 458 0.20 22.52 -3.30
N TYR A 459 -0.30 21.65 -4.20
CA TYR A 459 -1.48 20.81 -3.92
C TYR A 459 -1.24 19.72 -2.89
N ALA A 460 -0.01 19.21 -2.78
CA ALA A 460 0.34 18.24 -1.73
C ALA A 460 0.27 18.89 -0.35
N VAL A 461 0.71 20.15 -0.22
CA VAL A 461 0.65 20.90 1.05
C VAL A 461 -0.79 21.23 1.42
N HIS A 462 -1.54 21.92 0.55
CA HIS A 462 -2.94 22.25 0.76
C HIS A 462 -3.63 22.66 -0.55
N THR A 463 -4.90 22.30 -0.73
CA THR A 463 -5.68 22.62 -1.95
C THR A 463 -5.72 24.12 -2.23
N GLU A 464 -5.98 24.95 -1.21
CA GLU A 464 -5.99 26.42 -1.32
C GLU A 464 -4.64 27.00 -1.74
N VAL A 465 -3.53 26.43 -1.24
CA VAL A 465 -2.18 26.84 -1.66
C VAL A 465 -2.00 26.53 -3.14
N GLY A 466 -2.46 25.35 -3.58
CA GLY A 466 -2.48 24.94 -4.98
C GLY A 466 -3.28 25.91 -5.86
N HIS A 467 -4.52 26.24 -5.48
CA HIS A 467 -5.39 27.14 -6.25
C HIS A 467 -4.80 28.55 -6.35
N ARG A 468 -4.16 29.04 -5.30
CA ARG A 468 -3.60 30.41 -5.22
C ARG A 468 -2.13 30.50 -5.64
N THR A 469 -1.54 29.47 -6.23
CA THR A 469 -0.13 29.46 -6.65
C THR A 469 0.12 30.48 -7.76
N MET A 470 1.05 31.39 -7.53
CA MET A 470 1.52 32.39 -8.54
C MET A 470 2.94 32.11 -9.02
N GLY A 471 3.77 31.49 -8.18
CA GLY A 471 5.15 31.22 -8.47
C GLY A 471 5.75 30.31 -7.41
N ALA A 472 6.99 29.90 -7.62
CA ALA A 472 7.72 29.06 -6.67
C ALA A 472 9.20 29.43 -6.59
N ARG A 473 9.80 29.18 -5.41
CA ARG A 473 11.25 29.18 -5.23
C ARG A 473 11.70 27.77 -4.87
N VAL A 474 12.74 27.31 -5.54
CA VAL A 474 13.43 26.07 -5.21
C VAL A 474 14.85 26.40 -4.77
N ASN A 475 15.21 25.95 -3.57
CA ASN A 475 16.50 26.26 -2.94
C ASN A 475 16.78 27.78 -2.90
N GLY A 476 15.75 28.58 -2.62
CA GLY A 476 15.80 30.05 -2.54
C GLY A 476 15.79 30.79 -3.89
N ARG A 477 15.84 30.09 -5.03
CA ARG A 477 15.81 30.67 -6.37
C ARG A 477 14.42 30.60 -6.98
N LEU A 478 13.97 31.68 -7.61
CA LEU A 478 12.72 31.68 -8.35
C LEU A 478 12.84 30.77 -9.58
N VAL A 479 11.87 29.88 -9.77
CA VAL A 479 11.85 28.90 -10.87
C VAL A 479 10.49 28.91 -11.58
N PRO A 480 10.42 28.48 -12.85
CA PRO A 480 9.15 28.20 -13.55
C PRO A 480 8.34 27.12 -12.82
N LEU A 481 7.00 27.18 -12.92
CA LEU A 481 6.10 26.25 -12.24
C LEU A 481 6.12 24.82 -12.81
N ASP A 482 6.66 24.63 -14.02
CA ASP A 482 6.85 23.33 -14.69
C ASP A 482 8.23 22.70 -14.41
N THR A 483 9.06 23.35 -13.58
CA THR A 483 10.38 22.83 -13.20
C THR A 483 10.23 21.50 -12.45
N THR A 484 11.00 20.48 -12.86
CA THR A 484 11.06 19.19 -12.14
C THR A 484 11.80 19.34 -10.83
N LEU A 485 11.23 18.80 -9.76
CA LEU A 485 11.81 18.79 -8.42
C LEU A 485 12.69 17.56 -8.21
N ASP A 486 13.83 17.74 -7.53
CA ASP A 486 14.76 16.69 -7.16
C ASP A 486 14.72 16.38 -5.66
N ASN A 487 15.24 15.21 -5.28
CA ASN A 487 15.32 14.83 -3.87
C ASN A 487 16.19 15.81 -3.07
N GLY A 488 15.63 16.32 -1.98
CA GLY A 488 16.33 17.25 -1.09
C GLY A 488 16.05 18.72 -1.39
N ASP A 489 15.29 19.04 -2.44
CA ASP A 489 14.91 20.41 -2.76
C ASP A 489 14.06 21.04 -1.66
N THR A 490 14.34 22.29 -1.32
CA THR A 490 13.50 23.12 -0.45
C THR A 490 12.60 23.98 -1.32
N VAL A 491 11.28 23.77 -1.22
CA VAL A 491 10.28 24.42 -2.08
C VAL A 491 9.43 25.40 -1.29
N GLU A 492 9.39 26.65 -1.75
CA GLU A 492 8.54 27.72 -1.23
C GLU A 492 7.55 28.14 -2.30
N ILE A 493 6.24 28.12 -1.97
CA ILE A 493 5.17 28.55 -2.89
C ILE A 493 4.78 30.01 -2.61
N LEU A 494 4.76 30.79 -3.65
CA LEU A 494 4.26 32.17 -3.65
C LEU A 494 2.79 32.17 -4.01
N THR A 495 1.93 32.60 -3.08
CA THR A 495 0.47 32.59 -3.26
C THR A 495 -0.10 33.97 -3.48
N SER A 496 -1.16 34.07 -4.31
CA SER A 496 -1.96 35.27 -4.47
C SER A 496 -2.77 35.59 -3.23
N LYS A 497 -2.92 36.88 -2.94
CA LYS A 497 -3.84 37.39 -1.92
C LYS A 497 -5.25 37.65 -2.46
N SER A 498 -5.46 37.55 -3.77
CA SER A 498 -6.78 37.75 -4.39
C SER A 498 -7.69 36.57 -4.10
N ASP A 499 -8.94 36.85 -3.77
CA ASP A 499 -9.98 35.82 -3.57
C ASP A 499 -10.46 35.21 -4.90
N THR A 500 -10.16 35.87 -6.02
CA THR A 500 -10.48 35.38 -7.39
C THR A 500 -9.34 34.58 -8.02
N ALA A 501 -8.25 34.29 -7.26
CA ALA A 501 -7.13 33.52 -7.77
C ALA A 501 -7.52 32.05 -7.93
N GLY A 502 -7.32 31.51 -9.15
CA GLY A 502 -7.58 30.12 -9.49
C GLY A 502 -6.40 29.49 -10.24
N PRO A 503 -6.44 28.16 -10.43
CA PRO A 503 -5.41 27.43 -11.16
C PRO A 503 -5.47 27.76 -12.67
N SER A 504 -4.33 27.62 -13.38
CA SER A 504 -4.31 27.65 -14.84
C SER A 504 -4.64 26.28 -15.43
N ARG A 505 -5.38 26.24 -16.54
CA ARG A 505 -5.63 25.00 -17.31
C ARG A 505 -4.34 24.42 -17.89
N ASP A 506 -3.36 25.25 -18.21
CA ASP A 506 -2.08 24.82 -18.76
C ASP A 506 -1.31 23.93 -17.79
N TRP A 507 -1.56 24.03 -16.47
CA TRP A 507 -0.93 23.18 -15.48
C TRP A 507 -1.24 21.70 -15.66
N LEU A 508 -2.39 21.36 -16.25
CA LEU A 508 -2.77 19.98 -16.55
C LEU A 508 -1.80 19.28 -17.51
N SER A 509 -1.03 20.03 -18.29
CA SER A 509 -0.05 19.50 -19.24
C SER A 509 1.23 18.96 -18.58
N PHE A 510 1.62 19.51 -17.43
CA PHE A 510 2.89 19.18 -16.79
C PHE A 510 2.77 18.61 -15.37
N VAL A 511 1.66 18.80 -14.64
CA VAL A 511 1.48 18.20 -13.31
C VAL A 511 1.51 16.68 -13.37
N LYS A 512 2.18 16.07 -12.40
CA LYS A 512 2.37 14.63 -12.30
C LYS A 512 1.49 13.98 -11.24
N SER A 513 1.18 14.71 -10.15
CA SER A 513 0.37 14.11 -9.09
C SER A 513 -1.10 14.01 -9.49
N PRO A 514 -1.74 12.84 -9.32
CA PRO A 514 -3.18 12.69 -9.56
C PRO A 514 -4.01 13.65 -8.71
N LYS A 515 -3.57 13.94 -7.47
CA LYS A 515 -4.22 14.90 -6.58
C LYS A 515 -4.28 16.30 -7.18
N ALA A 516 -3.16 16.84 -7.69
CA ALA A 516 -3.13 18.15 -8.33
C ALA A 516 -4.04 18.18 -9.56
N ARG A 517 -3.90 17.18 -10.45
CA ARG A 517 -4.69 17.06 -11.67
C ARG A 517 -6.19 17.06 -11.39
N ASN A 518 -6.64 16.28 -10.42
CA ASN A 518 -8.04 16.18 -10.06
C ASN A 518 -8.58 17.46 -9.42
N LYS A 519 -7.81 18.08 -8.51
CA LYS A 519 -8.24 19.34 -7.87
C LYS A 519 -8.32 20.49 -8.88
N ILE A 520 -7.42 20.54 -9.86
CA ILE A 520 -7.49 21.50 -10.96
C ILE A 520 -8.75 21.25 -11.81
N ARG A 521 -9.00 20.00 -12.22
CA ARG A 521 -10.21 19.65 -13.00
C ARG A 521 -11.49 19.96 -12.24
N GLN A 522 -11.56 19.64 -10.94
CA GLN A 522 -12.70 19.94 -10.09
C GLN A 522 -12.98 21.45 -10.02
N TRP A 523 -11.91 22.26 -9.87
CA TRP A 523 -12.05 23.70 -9.82
C TRP A 523 -12.70 24.23 -11.11
N PHE A 524 -12.22 23.82 -12.28
CA PHE A 524 -12.80 24.22 -13.56
C PHE A 524 -14.19 23.64 -13.83
N SER A 525 -14.51 22.47 -13.33
CA SER A 525 -15.86 21.90 -13.43
C SER A 525 -16.84 22.68 -12.57
N LYS A 526 -16.41 23.08 -11.36
CA LYS A 526 -17.23 23.94 -10.47
C LYS A 526 -17.43 25.32 -11.05
N GLU A 527 -16.38 25.92 -11.62
CA GLU A 527 -16.43 27.24 -12.27
C GLU A 527 -17.39 27.20 -13.46
N ARG A 528 -17.24 26.25 -14.40
CA ARG A 528 -18.18 26.06 -15.52
C ARG A 528 -19.62 25.88 -15.07
N ARG A 529 -19.83 25.07 -14.00
CA ARG A 529 -21.19 24.87 -13.47
C ARG A 529 -21.77 26.16 -12.92
N THR A 530 -20.95 27.00 -12.27
CA THR A 530 -21.40 28.30 -11.75
C THR A 530 -21.73 29.25 -12.92
N GLU A 531 -20.88 29.31 -13.95
CA GLU A 531 -21.13 30.08 -15.17
C GLU A 531 -22.41 29.59 -15.86
N ALA A 532 -22.59 28.27 -16.04
CA ALA A 532 -23.80 27.70 -16.66
C ALA A 532 -25.07 28.01 -15.83
N ILE A 533 -25.00 28.00 -14.49
CA ILE A 533 -26.13 28.42 -13.64
C ILE A 533 -26.47 29.89 -13.85
N GLU A 534 -25.49 30.77 -13.90
CA GLU A 534 -25.70 32.22 -14.14
C GLU A 534 -26.26 32.47 -15.56
N GLU A 535 -25.66 31.87 -16.58
CA GLU A 535 -26.15 31.96 -17.96
C GLU A 535 -27.57 31.41 -18.10
N GLY A 536 -27.86 30.26 -17.53
CA GLY A 536 -29.20 29.67 -17.56
C GLY A 536 -30.24 30.50 -16.82
N ARG A 537 -29.87 31.10 -15.68
CA ARG A 537 -30.75 32.02 -14.95
C ARG A 537 -31.05 33.28 -15.77
N ASP A 538 -30.04 33.83 -16.44
CA ASP A 538 -30.20 35.03 -17.30
C ASP A 538 -31.00 34.68 -18.55
N GLU A 539 -30.79 33.52 -19.16
CA GLU A 539 -31.52 33.06 -20.32
C GLU A 539 -33.01 32.82 -19.99
N LEU A 540 -33.29 32.13 -18.88
CA LEU A 540 -34.67 31.93 -18.42
C LEU A 540 -35.35 33.26 -18.11
N THR A 541 -34.66 34.18 -17.42
CA THR A 541 -35.20 35.51 -17.13
C THR A 541 -35.51 36.29 -18.41
N ARG A 542 -34.63 36.25 -19.42
CA ARG A 542 -34.84 36.88 -20.74
C ARG A 542 -36.03 36.27 -21.48
N ALA A 543 -36.15 34.94 -21.47
CA ALA A 543 -37.23 34.22 -22.12
C ALA A 543 -38.59 34.54 -21.50
N MET A 544 -38.68 34.62 -20.17
CA MET A 544 -39.89 34.97 -19.41
C MET A 544 -40.31 36.43 -19.72
N ARG A 545 -39.37 37.40 -19.70
CA ARG A 545 -39.63 38.79 -20.04
C ARG A 545 -40.15 38.92 -21.47
N LYS A 546 -39.59 38.19 -22.43
CA LYS A 546 -40.03 38.20 -23.84
C LYS A 546 -41.49 37.74 -24.01
N ARG A 547 -41.99 36.93 -23.08
CA ARG A 547 -43.36 36.41 -23.04
C ARG A 547 -44.30 37.18 -22.10
N ASN A 548 -43.84 38.31 -21.53
CA ASN A 548 -44.56 39.13 -20.57
C ASN A 548 -45.00 38.33 -19.28
N LEU A 549 -44.21 37.34 -18.87
CA LEU A 549 -44.47 36.58 -17.65
C LEU A 549 -43.94 37.35 -16.43
N PRO A 550 -44.60 37.24 -15.24
CA PRO A 550 -44.18 37.93 -14.03
C PRO A 550 -42.98 37.24 -13.38
N VAL A 551 -41.77 37.67 -13.75
CA VAL A 551 -40.50 37.07 -13.33
C VAL A 551 -40.38 36.98 -11.79
N ASN A 552 -40.74 38.02 -11.07
CA ASN A 552 -40.63 38.09 -9.60
C ASN A 552 -41.56 37.14 -8.86
N THR A 553 -42.62 36.67 -9.50
CA THR A 553 -43.60 35.77 -8.90
C THR A 553 -43.31 34.30 -9.25
N LEU A 554 -42.70 34.05 -10.42
CA LEU A 554 -42.45 32.69 -10.93
C LEU A 554 -41.04 32.18 -10.65
N LEU A 555 -40.06 33.07 -10.43
CA LEU A 555 -38.71 32.68 -10.02
C LEU A 555 -38.51 32.70 -8.47
N THR A 556 -39.53 32.26 -7.73
CA THR A 556 -39.38 32.08 -6.29
C THR A 556 -38.70 30.73 -5.98
N PRO A 557 -37.98 30.61 -4.86
CA PRO A 557 -37.36 29.35 -4.48
C PRO A 557 -38.34 28.16 -4.46
N GLU A 558 -39.57 28.38 -3.98
CA GLU A 558 -40.62 27.34 -3.89
C GLU A 558 -41.10 26.88 -5.26
N ALA A 559 -41.30 27.81 -6.19
CA ALA A 559 -41.72 27.49 -7.55
C ALA A 559 -40.62 26.74 -8.32
N LEU A 560 -39.35 27.10 -8.10
CA LEU A 560 -38.20 26.47 -8.74
C LEU A 560 -37.96 25.05 -8.23
N VAL A 561 -38.26 24.77 -6.95
CA VAL A 561 -38.22 23.40 -6.41
C VAL A 561 -39.28 22.55 -7.08
N GLY A 562 -40.52 23.04 -7.24
CA GLY A 562 -41.58 22.30 -7.95
C GLY A 562 -41.19 21.97 -9.39
N VAL A 563 -40.63 22.94 -10.11
CA VAL A 563 -40.15 22.73 -11.49
C VAL A 563 -39.00 21.71 -11.56
N ALA A 564 -38.08 21.75 -10.57
CA ALA A 564 -36.98 20.78 -10.51
C ALA A 564 -37.50 19.36 -10.29
N ASP A 565 -38.47 19.18 -9.40
CA ASP A 565 -39.10 17.89 -9.13
C ASP A 565 -39.87 17.36 -10.35
N ASP A 566 -40.63 18.19 -11.03
CA ASP A 566 -41.39 17.83 -12.24
C ASP A 566 -40.47 17.41 -13.39
N LEU A 567 -39.29 18.01 -13.51
CA LEU A 567 -38.31 17.72 -14.53
C LEU A 567 -37.27 16.67 -14.10
N ASN A 568 -37.40 16.06 -12.92
CA ASN A 568 -36.47 15.12 -12.32
C ASN A 568 -35.03 15.68 -12.12
N PHE A 569 -34.89 16.94 -11.80
CA PHE A 569 -33.63 17.55 -11.41
C PHE A 569 -33.50 17.57 -9.87
N PRO A 570 -32.29 17.39 -9.32
CA PRO A 570 -32.08 17.33 -7.87
C PRO A 570 -32.29 18.66 -7.14
N ASN A 571 -32.24 19.80 -7.83
CA ASN A 571 -32.48 21.14 -7.29
C ASN A 571 -32.60 22.19 -8.41
N ALA A 572 -33.00 23.42 -8.05
CA ALA A 572 -33.15 24.55 -8.96
C ALA A 572 -31.85 24.92 -9.72
N ASP A 573 -30.68 24.80 -9.07
CA ASP A 573 -29.39 25.09 -9.70
C ASP A 573 -29.06 24.09 -10.81
N ALA A 574 -29.51 22.86 -10.69
CA ALA A 574 -29.35 21.86 -11.75
C ALA A 574 -30.21 22.17 -12.98
N VAL A 575 -31.41 22.74 -12.78
CA VAL A 575 -32.26 23.23 -13.87
C VAL A 575 -31.57 24.39 -14.61
N PHE A 576 -31.06 25.38 -13.87
CA PHE A 576 -30.34 26.49 -14.49
C PHE A 576 -29.09 26.03 -15.24
N ALA A 577 -28.30 25.13 -14.65
CA ALA A 577 -27.11 24.57 -15.31
C ALA A 577 -27.46 23.86 -16.62
N ALA A 578 -28.54 23.04 -16.65
CA ALA A 578 -29.00 22.36 -17.87
C ALA A 578 -29.43 23.36 -18.99
N ILE A 579 -30.05 24.47 -18.61
CA ILE A 579 -30.42 25.55 -19.55
C ILE A 579 -29.16 26.22 -20.08
N GLY A 580 -28.22 26.59 -19.20
CA GLY A 580 -26.97 27.26 -19.59
C GLY A 580 -26.05 26.39 -20.45
N ASP A 581 -26.03 25.08 -20.21
CA ASP A 581 -25.30 24.09 -21.03
C ASP A 581 -26.01 23.77 -22.36
N GLY A 582 -27.21 24.33 -22.60
CA GLY A 582 -28.01 24.09 -23.82
C GLY A 582 -28.58 22.69 -23.93
N GLN A 583 -28.61 21.92 -22.81
CA GLN A 583 -29.16 20.57 -22.80
C GLN A 583 -30.66 20.53 -22.75
N ASP A 584 -31.30 21.56 -22.17
CA ASP A 584 -32.75 21.71 -22.12
C ASP A 584 -33.21 23.06 -22.67
N SER A 585 -34.29 23.00 -23.45
CA SER A 585 -34.87 24.21 -24.02
C SER A 585 -35.71 24.95 -22.96
N THR A 586 -35.48 26.26 -22.79
CA THR A 586 -36.33 27.14 -21.97
C THR A 586 -37.83 26.99 -22.23
N CYS A 587 -38.23 26.37 -23.37
CA CYS A 587 -39.63 26.11 -23.70
C CYS A 587 -40.33 25.10 -22.83
N LEU A 588 -39.61 24.12 -22.26
CA LEU A 588 -40.17 23.07 -21.37
C LEU A 588 -40.61 23.62 -20.02
N LEU A 589 -40.10 24.77 -19.60
CA LEU A 589 -40.35 25.34 -18.28
C LEU A 589 -41.65 26.14 -18.12
N TYR A 590 -42.35 26.42 -19.23
CA TYR A 590 -43.61 27.19 -19.20
C TYR A 590 -44.75 26.53 -20.01
N THR A 591 -44.60 25.26 -20.39
CA THR A 591 -45.67 24.42 -20.89
C THR A 591 -46.22 23.54 -19.77
#